data_b1e5fa0390963889dbd82cf685953cb5
#
_entry.id   b1e5fa0390963889dbd82cf685953cb5
#
_cell.length_a   1.000
_cell.length_b   1.000
_cell.length_c   1.000
_cell.angle_alpha   90.00
_cell.angle_beta   90.00
_cell.angle_gamma   90.00
#
_symmetry.space_group_name_H-M   'P 1'
#
loop_
_entity.id
_entity.type
_entity.pdbx_description
1 polymer ?
#
loop_
_entity_poly.entity_id
_entity_poly.type
_entity_poly.pdbx_seq_one_letter_code
_entity_poly.pdbx_strand_id
1 'polypeptide(L)'
;PLAIIFALWFGWRNVRKVDRSHVLASLDFTTLNKYGALRLFSPLIFIFVLMILDKTVPHIFGFGMPLIFMLGTVLTWVTGTRFNILKSAKKSIGDVLPVLGILVGVGMLIQVMTATGVRGFIVVNALSVPSSLLYLMIAISIPLFGAISAFGSASVLGVPFMLALLGHDQITTAAALSLIAAIGDFMPPTALAAIFAAKVVGVEKYGSILKKLVVPALIIIAWALFFILFSKQISALY
;
A
#
# COMPACT_ATOMS: atom_id res chain seq x y z
N PRO A 1 -3.31 2.39 13.13
CA PRO A 1 -2.74 1.89 14.40
C PRO A 1 -2.90 0.38 14.54
N LEU A 2 -4.09 -0.19 14.29
CA LEU A 2 -4.43 -1.59 14.53
C LEU A 2 -3.56 -2.56 13.72
N ALA A 3 -3.32 -2.28 12.45
CA ALA A 3 -2.44 -3.06 11.59
C ALA A 3 -0.98 -3.07 12.11
N ILE A 4 -0.51 -1.94 12.64
CA ILE A 4 0.83 -1.82 13.23
C ILE A 4 0.91 -2.63 14.53
N ILE A 5 -0.09 -2.52 15.40
CA ILE A 5 -0.17 -3.30 16.65
C ILE A 5 -0.17 -4.80 16.35
N PHE A 6 -0.99 -5.22 15.37
CA PHE A 6 -1.05 -6.61 14.95
C PHE A 6 0.28 -7.09 14.36
N ALA A 7 0.91 -6.30 13.48
CA ALA A 7 2.20 -6.61 12.88
C ALA A 7 3.30 -6.72 13.94
N LEU A 8 3.33 -5.81 14.91
CA LEU A 8 4.28 -5.86 16.02
C LEU A 8 4.03 -7.06 16.93
N TRP A 9 2.78 -7.34 17.30
CA TRP A 9 2.44 -8.45 18.20
C TRP A 9 2.72 -9.81 17.56
N PHE A 10 2.31 -10.01 16.30
CA PHE A 10 2.52 -11.24 15.56
C PHE A 10 3.98 -11.39 15.12
N GLY A 11 4.61 -10.29 14.69
CA GLY A 11 6.02 -10.24 14.32
C GLY A 11 6.93 -10.52 15.50
N TRP A 12 6.70 -9.88 16.64
CA TRP A 12 7.48 -10.06 17.86
C TRP A 12 7.49 -11.52 18.33
N ARG A 13 6.34 -12.17 18.28
CA ARG A 13 6.20 -13.58 18.65
C ARG A 13 6.98 -14.52 17.74
N ASN A 14 7.05 -14.22 16.45
CA ASN A 14 7.75 -15.02 15.45
C ASN A 14 9.24 -14.70 15.37
N VAL A 15 9.64 -13.44 15.52
CA VAL A 15 11.05 -13.01 15.52
C VAL A 15 11.82 -13.62 16.69
N ARG A 16 11.18 -13.81 17.84
CA ARG A 16 11.80 -14.52 18.99
C ARG A 16 12.24 -15.95 18.68
N LYS A 17 11.66 -16.58 17.66
CA LYS A 17 11.98 -17.97 17.25
C LYS A 17 13.09 -18.02 16.21
N VAL A 18 13.53 -16.88 15.68
CA VAL A 18 14.60 -16.82 14.67
C VAL A 18 15.93 -16.81 15.37
N ASP A 19 16.79 -17.74 15.01
CA ASP A 19 18.16 -17.76 15.51
C ASP A 19 18.94 -16.55 14.97
N ARG A 20 19.25 -15.61 15.86
CA ARG A 20 19.96 -14.38 15.53
C ARG A 20 21.37 -14.66 15.02
N SER A 21 22.01 -15.72 15.47
CA SER A 21 23.36 -16.07 15.06
C SER A 21 23.42 -16.41 13.58
N HIS A 22 22.44 -17.14 13.08
CA HIS A 22 22.32 -17.50 11.66
C HIS A 22 22.04 -16.28 10.76
N VAL A 23 21.19 -15.36 11.24
CA VAL A 23 20.88 -14.11 10.51
C VAL A 23 22.12 -13.20 10.47
N LEU A 24 22.81 -13.03 11.59
CA LEU A 24 24.03 -12.22 11.66
C LEU A 24 25.16 -12.78 10.82
N ALA A 25 25.30 -14.10 10.74
CA ALA A 25 26.31 -14.76 9.90
C ALA A 25 26.03 -14.59 8.38
N SER A 26 24.78 -14.38 8.00
CA SER A 26 24.40 -14.13 6.60
C SER A 26 24.52 -12.66 6.16
N LEU A 27 24.75 -11.73 7.10
CA LEU A 27 24.87 -10.31 6.82
C LEU A 27 26.33 -9.95 6.51
N ASP A 28 26.53 -9.32 5.35
CA ASP A 28 27.82 -8.76 4.96
C ASP A 28 27.97 -7.34 5.51
N PHE A 29 28.76 -7.21 6.58
CA PHE A 29 29.07 -5.93 7.21
C PHE A 29 30.28 -5.19 6.58
N THR A 30 30.91 -5.74 5.55
CA THR A 30 32.11 -5.16 4.94
C THR A 30 31.89 -3.74 4.45
N THR A 31 30.74 -3.51 3.81
CA THR A 31 30.36 -2.17 3.31
C THR A 31 30.07 -1.20 4.45
N LEU A 32 29.40 -1.66 5.50
CA LEU A 32 29.08 -0.86 6.67
C LEU A 32 30.35 -0.43 7.42
N ASN A 33 31.29 -1.36 7.60
CA ASN A 33 32.57 -1.10 8.25
C ASN A 33 33.47 -0.17 7.44
N LYS A 34 33.38 -0.24 6.11
CA LYS A 34 34.20 0.60 5.21
C LYS A 34 33.73 2.05 5.13
N TYR A 35 32.42 2.29 5.10
CA TYR A 35 31.85 3.63 4.86
C TYR A 35 31.23 4.27 6.09
N GLY A 36 30.93 3.49 7.12
CA GLY A 36 30.22 3.93 8.31
C GLY A 36 28.70 4.05 8.10
N ALA A 37 27.94 3.80 9.16
CA ALA A 37 26.48 3.80 9.10
C ALA A 37 25.90 5.17 8.67
N LEU A 38 26.42 6.26 9.25
CA LEU A 38 25.91 7.61 8.97
C LEU A 38 26.04 7.97 7.48
N ARG A 39 27.15 7.64 6.85
CA ARG A 39 27.40 7.91 5.44
C ARG A 39 26.54 7.06 4.52
N LEU A 40 26.30 5.81 4.88
CA LEU A 40 25.43 4.90 4.11
C LEU A 40 23.95 5.29 4.19
N PHE A 41 23.49 5.76 5.35
CA PHE A 41 22.10 6.17 5.55
C PHE A 41 21.83 7.64 5.20
N SER A 42 22.87 8.45 4.97
CA SER A 42 22.70 9.87 4.64
C SER A 42 21.79 10.14 3.44
N PRO A 43 21.80 9.36 2.33
CA PRO A 43 20.87 9.61 1.23
C PRO A 43 19.40 9.36 1.60
N LEU A 44 19.17 8.35 2.44
CA LEU A 44 17.82 8.05 2.92
C LEU A 44 17.31 9.18 3.83
N ILE A 45 18.13 9.62 4.78
CA ILE A 45 17.80 10.74 5.67
C ILE A 45 17.54 12.00 4.84
N PHE A 46 18.37 12.27 3.84
CA PHE A 46 18.24 13.42 2.95
C PHE A 46 16.91 13.41 2.18
N ILE A 47 16.51 12.25 1.62
CA ILE A 47 15.21 12.09 0.95
C ILE A 47 14.07 12.40 1.91
N PHE A 48 14.09 11.86 3.15
CA PHE A 48 13.06 12.13 4.14
C PHE A 48 12.99 13.60 4.53
N VAL A 49 14.14 14.25 4.73
CA VAL A 49 14.20 15.69 5.03
C VAL A 49 13.61 16.51 3.88
N LEU A 50 13.97 16.21 2.62
CA LEU A 50 13.42 16.89 1.46
C LEU A 50 11.90 16.68 1.32
N MET A 51 11.41 15.47 1.60
CA MET A 51 9.96 15.19 1.57
C MET A 51 9.20 16.01 2.63
N ILE A 52 9.77 16.16 3.82
CA ILE A 52 9.18 16.98 4.89
C ILE A 52 9.21 18.46 4.47
N LEU A 53 10.33 18.95 3.94
CA LEU A 53 10.48 20.35 3.49
C LEU A 53 9.54 20.67 2.33
N ASP A 54 9.42 19.77 1.35
CA ASP A 54 8.49 19.92 0.21
C ASP A 54 7.04 20.08 0.67
N LYS A 55 6.66 19.37 1.74
CA LYS A 55 5.31 19.42 2.29
C LYS A 55 5.07 20.60 3.23
N THR A 56 6.09 21.01 4.01
CA THR A 56 5.95 22.10 4.99
C THR A 56 6.13 23.48 4.38
N VAL A 57 6.96 23.61 3.35
CA VAL A 57 7.28 24.91 2.71
C VAL A 57 7.17 24.79 1.18
N PRO A 58 5.98 24.51 0.64
CA PRO A 58 5.79 24.23 -0.79
C PRO A 58 6.15 25.42 -1.69
N HIS A 59 6.09 26.65 -1.18
CA HIS A 59 6.45 27.86 -1.95
C HIS A 59 7.95 27.98 -2.24
N ILE A 60 8.82 27.30 -1.49
CA ILE A 60 10.27 27.36 -1.63
C ILE A 60 10.81 26.06 -2.25
N PHE A 61 10.23 24.92 -1.86
CA PHE A 61 10.71 23.57 -2.16
C PHE A 61 9.73 22.74 -2.98
N GLY A 62 8.98 23.31 -3.92
CA GLY A 62 8.06 22.57 -4.78
C GLY A 62 8.75 21.62 -5.76
N PHE A 63 9.63 20.73 -5.25
CA PHE A 63 10.46 19.85 -6.07
C PHE A 63 9.69 18.68 -6.69
N GLY A 64 8.64 18.23 -6.05
CA GLY A 64 7.94 17.00 -6.42
C GLY A 64 8.76 15.72 -6.19
N MET A 65 8.07 14.61 -6.02
CA MET A 65 8.67 13.30 -5.71
C MET A 65 9.77 12.86 -6.69
N PRO A 66 9.62 12.99 -8.04
CA PRO A 66 10.66 12.54 -8.96
C PRO A 66 12.00 13.24 -8.76
N LEU A 67 11.99 14.55 -8.51
CA LEU A 67 13.21 15.32 -8.31
C LEU A 67 13.88 14.98 -6.97
N ILE A 68 13.09 14.80 -5.91
CA ILE A 68 13.60 14.37 -4.58
C ILE A 68 14.34 13.04 -4.69
N PHE A 69 13.76 12.04 -5.36
CA PHE A 69 14.42 10.74 -5.55
C PHE A 69 15.65 10.83 -6.46
N MET A 70 15.62 11.69 -7.49
CA MET A 70 16.77 11.94 -8.35
C MET A 70 17.94 12.52 -7.56
N LEU A 71 17.69 13.53 -6.72
CA LEU A 71 18.71 14.12 -5.84
C LEU A 71 19.26 13.12 -4.83
N GLY A 72 18.38 12.27 -4.25
CA GLY A 72 18.79 11.16 -3.38
C GLY A 72 19.70 10.15 -4.08
N THR A 73 19.42 9.85 -5.35
CA THR A 73 20.25 8.95 -6.18
C THR A 73 21.64 9.55 -6.43
N VAL A 74 21.71 10.84 -6.75
CA VAL A 74 22.98 11.55 -6.93
C VAL A 74 23.78 11.54 -5.62
N LEU A 75 23.12 11.80 -4.49
CA LEU A 75 23.79 11.75 -3.19
C LEU A 75 24.31 10.35 -2.86
N THR A 76 23.55 9.31 -3.19
CA THR A 76 23.98 7.91 -3.03
C THR A 76 25.25 7.61 -3.83
N TRP A 77 25.35 8.15 -5.06
CA TRP A 77 26.52 7.98 -5.91
C TRP A 77 27.78 8.64 -5.33
N VAL A 78 27.60 9.77 -4.61
CA VAL A 78 28.71 10.52 -3.99
C VAL A 78 29.11 9.89 -2.64
N THR A 79 28.13 9.45 -1.85
CA THR A 79 28.36 8.97 -0.47
C THR A 79 28.71 7.48 -0.39
N GLY A 80 28.23 6.67 -1.35
CA GLY A 80 28.39 5.23 -1.37
C GLY A 80 29.53 4.71 -2.24
N THR A 81 29.41 3.46 -2.64
CA THR A 81 30.26 2.85 -3.66
C THR A 81 29.88 3.39 -5.03
N ARG A 82 30.89 3.77 -5.82
CA ARG A 82 30.64 4.19 -7.20
C ARG A 82 29.99 3.05 -7.99
N PHE A 83 28.79 3.26 -8.48
CA PHE A 83 28.06 2.34 -9.34
C PHE A 83 27.82 2.96 -10.72
N ASN A 84 27.62 2.11 -11.71
CA ASN A 84 27.26 2.58 -13.05
C ASN A 84 25.78 2.95 -13.06
N ILE A 85 25.49 4.27 -13.09
CA ILE A 85 24.15 4.83 -13.05
C ILE A 85 23.27 4.25 -14.18
N LEU A 86 23.82 4.15 -15.40
CA LEU A 86 23.08 3.66 -16.56
C LEU A 86 22.68 2.18 -16.42
N LYS A 87 23.61 1.36 -15.92
CA LYS A 87 23.36 -0.08 -15.68
C LYS A 87 22.34 -0.26 -14.55
N SER A 88 22.44 0.52 -13.49
CA SER A 88 21.46 0.49 -12.37
C SER A 88 20.09 0.97 -12.82
N ALA A 89 20.01 2.05 -13.60
CA ALA A 89 18.75 2.57 -14.14
C ALA A 89 18.09 1.53 -15.06
N LYS A 90 18.84 0.91 -15.98
CA LYS A 90 18.33 -0.16 -16.86
C LYS A 90 17.79 -1.35 -16.06
N LYS A 91 18.49 -1.76 -15.01
CA LYS A 91 18.02 -2.84 -14.11
C LYS A 91 16.75 -2.43 -13.39
N SER A 92 16.72 -1.25 -12.78
CA SER A 92 15.54 -0.74 -12.05
C SER A 92 14.31 -0.61 -12.95
N ILE A 93 14.48 -0.13 -14.18
CA ILE A 93 13.40 -0.06 -15.17
C ILE A 93 12.88 -1.48 -15.47
N GLY A 94 13.78 -2.45 -15.70
CA GLY A 94 13.40 -3.84 -15.94
C GLY A 94 12.63 -4.46 -14.77
N ASP A 95 13.03 -4.15 -13.53
CA ASP A 95 12.38 -4.66 -12.31
C ASP A 95 10.98 -4.03 -12.08
N VAL A 96 10.78 -2.77 -12.50
CA VAL A 96 9.52 -2.01 -12.31
C VAL A 96 8.56 -2.19 -13.50
N LEU A 97 9.06 -2.52 -14.69
CA LEU A 97 8.26 -2.62 -15.91
C LEU A 97 7.02 -3.54 -15.79
N PRO A 98 7.09 -4.72 -15.15
CA PRO A 98 5.91 -5.56 -14.93
C PRO A 98 4.85 -4.88 -14.08
N VAL A 99 5.26 -4.12 -13.06
CA VAL A 99 4.35 -3.37 -12.18
C VAL A 99 3.66 -2.24 -12.96
N LEU A 100 4.42 -1.50 -13.78
CA LEU A 100 3.86 -0.46 -14.65
C LEU A 100 2.87 -1.06 -15.67
N GLY A 101 3.18 -2.23 -16.22
CA GLY A 101 2.27 -2.95 -17.14
C GLY A 101 0.93 -3.27 -16.48
N ILE A 102 0.95 -3.75 -15.23
CA ILE A 102 -0.27 -4.01 -14.45
C ILE A 102 -1.04 -2.71 -14.22
N LEU A 103 -0.39 -1.63 -13.80
CA LEU A 103 -1.03 -0.33 -13.54
C LEU A 103 -1.69 0.25 -14.81
N VAL A 104 -1.01 0.18 -15.94
CA VAL A 104 -1.56 0.62 -17.23
C VAL A 104 -2.77 -0.24 -17.61
N GLY A 105 -2.67 -1.59 -17.51
CA GLY A 105 -3.77 -2.50 -17.79
C GLY A 105 -5.00 -2.23 -16.93
N VAL A 106 -4.81 -2.00 -15.65
CA VAL A 106 -5.90 -1.61 -14.72
C VAL A 106 -6.49 -0.26 -15.10
N GLY A 107 -5.66 0.74 -15.44
CA GLY A 107 -6.13 2.03 -15.92
C GLY A 107 -7.00 1.90 -17.16
N MET A 108 -6.60 1.08 -18.13
CA MET A 108 -7.39 0.78 -19.33
C MET A 108 -8.71 0.09 -18.98
N LEU A 109 -8.72 -0.88 -18.08
CA LEU A 109 -9.94 -1.54 -17.61
C LEU A 109 -10.93 -0.52 -17.02
N ILE A 110 -10.46 0.37 -16.14
CA ILE A 110 -11.28 1.43 -15.53
C ILE A 110 -11.87 2.34 -16.60
N GLN A 111 -11.09 2.72 -17.62
CA GLN A 111 -11.57 3.55 -18.74
C GLN A 111 -12.65 2.83 -19.55
N VAL A 112 -12.47 1.55 -19.88
CA VAL A 112 -13.47 0.74 -20.57
C VAL A 112 -14.75 0.64 -19.75
N MET A 113 -14.66 0.35 -18.45
CA MET A 113 -15.83 0.29 -17.56
C MET A 113 -16.57 1.64 -17.48
N THR A 114 -15.85 2.75 -17.59
CA THR A 114 -16.44 4.09 -17.63
C THR A 114 -17.15 4.35 -18.96
N ALA A 115 -16.47 4.05 -20.07
CA ALA A 115 -17.02 4.24 -21.43
C ALA A 115 -18.24 3.36 -21.73
N THR A 116 -18.26 2.14 -21.18
CA THR A 116 -19.37 1.18 -21.35
C THR A 116 -20.53 1.41 -20.39
N GLY A 117 -20.43 2.37 -19.45
CA GLY A 117 -21.46 2.63 -18.45
C GLY A 117 -21.51 1.63 -17.29
N VAL A 118 -20.63 0.64 -17.25
CA VAL A 118 -20.59 -0.38 -16.18
C VAL A 118 -20.41 0.27 -14.80
N ARG A 119 -19.63 1.35 -14.68
CA ARG A 119 -19.53 2.09 -13.42
C ARG A 119 -20.86 2.66 -12.97
N GLY A 120 -21.64 3.27 -13.89
CA GLY A 120 -22.98 3.78 -13.60
C GLY A 120 -23.94 2.67 -13.16
N PHE A 121 -23.89 1.52 -13.84
CA PHE A 121 -24.67 0.35 -13.46
C PHE A 121 -24.35 -0.12 -12.03
N ILE A 122 -23.06 -0.18 -11.65
CA ILE A 122 -22.64 -0.53 -10.29
C ILE A 122 -23.16 0.50 -9.27
N VAL A 123 -23.09 1.80 -9.58
CA VAL A 123 -23.63 2.87 -8.71
C VAL A 123 -25.11 2.67 -8.45
N VAL A 124 -25.91 2.51 -9.50
CA VAL A 124 -27.36 2.36 -9.39
C VAL A 124 -27.72 1.13 -8.56
N ASN A 125 -27.04 0.00 -8.81
CA ASN A 125 -27.29 -1.22 -8.04
C ASN A 125 -26.84 -1.08 -6.57
N ALA A 126 -25.73 -0.40 -6.29
CA ALA A 126 -25.28 -0.16 -4.92
C ALA A 126 -26.28 0.74 -4.14
N LEU A 127 -26.88 1.72 -4.80
CA LEU A 127 -27.88 2.60 -4.20
C LEU A 127 -29.23 1.90 -3.96
N SER A 128 -29.54 0.85 -4.72
CA SER A 128 -30.77 0.08 -4.58
C SER A 128 -30.70 -1.01 -3.49
N VAL A 129 -29.51 -1.28 -2.95
CA VAL A 129 -29.33 -2.31 -1.93
C VAL A 129 -29.90 -1.85 -0.58
N PRO A 130 -30.66 -2.71 0.13
CA PRO A 130 -31.11 -2.43 1.49
C PRO A 130 -29.93 -2.15 2.42
N SER A 131 -30.07 -1.19 3.34
CA SER A 131 -28.98 -0.76 4.24
C SER A 131 -28.38 -1.91 5.05
N SER A 132 -29.17 -2.93 5.39
CA SER A 132 -28.69 -4.11 6.10
C SER A 132 -27.70 -4.96 5.31
N LEU A 133 -27.85 -5.03 3.97
CA LEU A 133 -26.98 -5.77 3.07
C LEU A 133 -25.79 -4.94 2.56
N LEU A 134 -25.91 -3.61 2.63
CA LEU A 134 -24.90 -2.69 2.10
C LEU A 134 -23.52 -2.93 2.73
N TYR A 135 -23.48 -3.08 4.06
CA TYR A 135 -22.23 -3.34 4.78
C TYR A 135 -21.57 -4.68 4.40
N LEU A 136 -22.40 -5.71 4.20
CA LEU A 136 -21.92 -7.01 3.72
C LEU A 136 -21.38 -6.92 2.30
N MET A 137 -22.06 -6.19 1.43
CA MET A 137 -21.58 -5.96 0.06
C MET A 137 -20.25 -5.19 0.07
N ILE A 138 -20.10 -4.16 0.87
CA ILE A 138 -18.84 -3.42 1.04
C ILE A 138 -17.73 -4.38 1.48
N ALA A 139 -17.98 -5.19 2.52
CA ALA A 139 -17.02 -6.12 3.09
C ALA A 139 -16.50 -7.17 2.10
N ILE A 140 -17.31 -7.57 1.13
CA ILE A 140 -16.99 -8.63 0.17
C ILE A 140 -16.52 -8.03 -1.16
N SER A 141 -17.30 -7.10 -1.75
CA SER A 141 -17.06 -6.64 -3.11
C SER A 141 -15.80 -5.77 -3.22
N ILE A 142 -15.52 -4.92 -2.24
CA ILE A 142 -14.35 -4.04 -2.29
C ILE A 142 -13.04 -4.84 -2.25
N PRO A 143 -12.80 -5.78 -1.31
CA PRO A 143 -11.60 -6.59 -1.32
C PRO A 143 -11.50 -7.50 -2.56
N LEU A 144 -12.62 -8.09 -2.98
CA LEU A 144 -12.66 -8.97 -4.16
C LEU A 144 -12.28 -8.22 -5.44
N PHE A 145 -12.83 -7.03 -5.64
CA PHE A 145 -12.44 -6.16 -6.76
C PHE A 145 -11.01 -5.62 -6.57
N GLY A 146 -10.61 -5.39 -5.33
CA GLY A 146 -9.26 -5.00 -4.95
C GLY A 146 -8.19 -6.03 -5.31
N ALA A 147 -8.56 -7.31 -5.43
CA ALA A 147 -7.68 -8.35 -5.95
C ALA A 147 -7.22 -8.07 -7.39
N ILE A 148 -8.05 -7.38 -8.19
CA ILE A 148 -7.68 -6.92 -9.54
C ILE A 148 -6.85 -5.65 -9.43
N SER A 149 -7.27 -4.71 -8.60
CA SER A 149 -6.56 -3.47 -8.29
C SER A 149 -7.14 -2.77 -7.07
N ALA A 150 -6.34 -2.49 -6.06
CA ALA A 150 -6.76 -1.70 -4.90
C ALA A 150 -7.20 -0.28 -5.31
N PHE A 151 -6.47 0.37 -6.22
CA PHE A 151 -6.86 1.66 -6.79
C PHE A 151 -8.17 1.58 -7.59
N GLY A 152 -8.32 0.52 -8.39
CA GLY A 152 -9.55 0.25 -9.14
C GLY A 152 -10.73 0.05 -8.21
N SER A 153 -10.55 -0.69 -7.13
CA SER A 153 -11.57 -0.94 -6.11
C SER A 153 -12.03 0.36 -5.45
N ALA A 154 -11.09 1.18 -4.97
CA ALA A 154 -11.41 2.47 -4.38
C ALA A 154 -12.11 3.42 -5.37
N SER A 155 -11.67 3.44 -6.63
CA SER A 155 -12.22 4.33 -7.67
C SER A 155 -13.56 3.86 -8.20
N VAL A 156 -13.74 2.55 -8.44
CA VAL A 156 -14.93 1.98 -9.09
C VAL A 156 -16.06 1.69 -8.08
N LEU A 157 -15.71 1.13 -6.94
CA LEU A 157 -16.67 0.74 -5.90
C LEU A 157 -16.73 1.73 -4.74
N GLY A 158 -15.62 2.39 -4.40
CA GLY A 158 -15.57 3.33 -3.29
C GLY A 158 -16.54 4.49 -3.47
N VAL A 159 -16.59 5.10 -4.66
CA VAL A 159 -17.50 6.22 -4.95
C VAL A 159 -18.98 5.81 -4.85
N PRO A 160 -19.46 4.71 -5.49
CA PRO A 160 -20.83 4.21 -5.30
C PRO A 160 -21.20 3.99 -3.84
N PHE A 161 -20.33 3.34 -3.07
CA PHE A 161 -20.61 3.10 -1.66
C PHE A 161 -20.56 4.37 -0.82
N MET A 162 -19.69 5.33 -1.14
CA MET A 162 -19.74 6.66 -0.53
C MET A 162 -21.09 7.35 -0.75
N LEU A 163 -21.64 7.30 -1.96
CA LEU A 163 -22.95 7.85 -2.28
C LEU A 163 -24.07 7.14 -1.53
N ALA A 164 -24.00 5.81 -1.42
CA ALA A 164 -24.95 5.03 -0.63
C ALA A 164 -24.88 5.31 0.89
N LEU A 165 -23.74 5.83 1.35
CA LEU A 165 -23.48 6.15 2.75
C LEU A 165 -23.47 7.67 3.05
N LEU A 166 -24.15 8.50 2.25
CA LEU A 166 -24.21 9.97 2.43
C LEU A 166 -24.73 10.40 3.80
N GLY A 167 -25.46 9.54 4.51
CA GLY A 167 -25.91 9.77 5.87
C GLY A 167 -24.82 9.68 6.94
N HIS A 168 -23.62 9.23 6.57
CA HIS A 168 -22.45 9.07 7.43
C HIS A 168 -21.47 10.22 7.24
N ASP A 169 -20.49 10.37 8.18
CA ASP A 169 -19.38 11.31 7.97
C ASP A 169 -18.53 10.89 6.77
N GLN A 170 -18.35 11.80 5.83
CA GLN A 170 -17.73 11.49 4.54
C GLN A 170 -16.22 11.19 4.65
N ILE A 171 -15.51 11.92 5.51
CA ILE A 171 -14.06 11.77 5.68
C ILE A 171 -13.75 10.42 6.32
N THR A 172 -14.42 10.10 7.42
CA THR A 172 -14.27 8.83 8.14
C THR A 172 -14.67 7.65 7.26
N THR A 173 -15.77 7.79 6.51
CA THR A 173 -16.27 6.74 5.60
C THR A 173 -15.29 6.51 4.43
N ALA A 174 -14.76 7.58 3.82
CA ALA A 174 -13.77 7.46 2.76
C ALA A 174 -12.49 6.78 3.25
N ALA A 175 -12.01 7.14 4.43
CA ALA A 175 -10.85 6.52 5.05
C ALA A 175 -11.08 5.02 5.32
N ALA A 176 -12.26 4.65 5.82
CA ALA A 176 -12.63 3.27 6.08
C ALA A 176 -12.76 2.44 4.79
N LEU A 177 -13.41 2.96 3.75
CA LEU A 177 -13.51 2.31 2.45
C LEU A 177 -12.14 2.13 1.80
N SER A 178 -11.25 3.11 1.92
CA SER A 178 -9.88 3.02 1.43
C SER A 178 -9.08 1.94 2.18
N LEU A 179 -9.31 1.79 3.48
CA LEU A 179 -8.70 0.75 4.29
C LEU A 179 -9.15 -0.66 3.84
N ILE A 180 -10.44 -0.83 3.52
CA ILE A 180 -10.96 -2.10 2.98
C ILE A 180 -10.39 -2.36 1.58
N ALA A 181 -10.29 -1.34 0.73
CA ALA A 181 -9.73 -1.47 -0.61
C ALA A 181 -8.26 -1.90 -0.60
N ALA A 182 -7.47 -1.40 0.36
CA ALA A 182 -6.07 -1.76 0.54
C ALA A 182 -5.86 -3.26 0.85
N ILE A 183 -6.85 -3.96 1.37
CA ILE A 183 -6.78 -5.42 1.59
C ILE A 183 -6.66 -6.17 0.26
N GLY A 184 -7.18 -5.60 -0.82
CA GLY A 184 -7.04 -6.17 -2.16
C GLY A 184 -5.59 -6.40 -2.58
N ASP A 185 -4.65 -5.57 -2.12
CA ASP A 185 -3.21 -5.72 -2.39
C ASP A 185 -2.60 -7.01 -1.80
N PHE A 186 -3.31 -7.70 -0.91
CA PHE A 186 -2.92 -9.01 -0.41
C PHE A 186 -3.48 -10.19 -1.22
N MET A 187 -4.40 -9.92 -2.16
CA MET A 187 -5.09 -10.97 -2.92
C MET A 187 -4.50 -11.12 -4.34
N PRO A 188 -4.28 -12.38 -4.82
CA PRO A 188 -3.90 -12.59 -6.22
C PRO A 188 -5.03 -12.10 -7.16
N PRO A 189 -4.73 -11.61 -8.36
CA PRO A 189 -3.43 -11.67 -9.06
C PRO A 189 -2.49 -10.51 -8.78
N THR A 190 -2.93 -9.40 -8.20
CA THR A 190 -2.12 -8.18 -8.06
C THR A 190 -1.52 -7.99 -6.68
N ALA A 191 -1.38 -9.04 -5.91
CA ALA A 191 -0.83 -9.05 -4.54
C ALA A 191 0.64 -8.58 -4.45
N LEU A 192 0.95 -7.38 -4.97
CA LEU A 192 2.32 -6.87 -5.11
C LEU A 192 3.06 -6.81 -3.77
N ALA A 193 2.45 -6.20 -2.76
CA ALA A 193 3.06 -6.07 -1.44
C ALA A 193 3.39 -7.43 -0.82
N ALA A 194 2.46 -8.37 -0.91
CA ALA A 194 2.63 -9.70 -0.34
C ALA A 194 3.58 -10.58 -1.17
N ILE A 195 3.62 -10.42 -2.49
CA ILE A 195 4.59 -11.11 -3.36
C ILE A 195 6.01 -10.60 -3.08
N PHE A 196 6.21 -9.29 -2.93
CA PHE A 196 7.52 -8.75 -2.57
C PHE A 196 7.96 -9.22 -1.18
N ALA A 197 7.05 -9.20 -0.19
CA ALA A 197 7.33 -9.73 1.13
C ALA A 197 7.71 -11.23 1.09
N ALA A 198 6.99 -12.02 0.29
CA ALA A 198 7.29 -13.44 0.08
C ALA A 198 8.70 -13.67 -0.47
N LYS A 199 9.10 -12.88 -1.48
CA LYS A 199 10.43 -12.95 -2.09
C LYS A 199 11.54 -12.60 -1.09
N VAL A 200 11.33 -11.57 -0.28
CA VAL A 200 12.31 -11.15 0.75
C VAL A 200 12.53 -12.24 1.79
N VAL A 201 11.45 -12.94 2.18
CA VAL A 201 11.50 -14.01 3.20
C VAL A 201 11.83 -15.39 2.60
N GLY A 202 11.94 -15.51 1.28
CA GLY A 202 12.23 -16.78 0.61
C GLY A 202 11.08 -17.79 0.63
N VAL A 203 9.83 -17.33 0.73
CA VAL A 203 8.64 -18.19 0.71
C VAL A 203 8.15 -18.38 -0.72
N GLU A 204 8.30 -19.59 -1.28
CA GLU A 204 7.90 -19.90 -2.65
C GLU A 204 6.36 -20.00 -2.84
N LYS A 205 5.66 -20.56 -1.83
CA LYS A 205 4.21 -20.80 -1.92
C LYS A 205 3.40 -19.64 -1.35
N TYR A 206 2.92 -18.77 -2.22
CA TYR A 206 2.09 -17.61 -1.84
C TYR A 206 0.83 -18.00 -1.04
N GLY A 207 0.20 -19.14 -1.34
CA GLY A 207 -0.98 -19.61 -0.62
C GLY A 207 -0.79 -19.79 0.90
N SER A 208 0.45 -20.07 1.35
CA SER A 208 0.78 -20.16 2.78
C SER A 208 0.71 -18.81 3.47
N ILE A 209 1.08 -17.75 2.75
CA ILE A 209 1.02 -16.36 3.24
C ILE A 209 -0.43 -15.90 3.28
N LEU A 210 -1.18 -16.17 2.18
CA LEU A 210 -2.58 -15.78 2.08
C LEU A 210 -3.42 -16.35 3.23
N LYS A 211 -3.24 -17.63 3.58
CA LYS A 211 -3.92 -18.25 4.72
C LYS A 211 -3.66 -17.53 6.05
N LYS A 212 -2.45 -17.01 6.25
CA LYS A 212 -2.09 -16.24 7.45
C LYS A 212 -2.66 -14.82 7.43
N LEU A 213 -2.90 -14.25 6.24
CA LEU A 213 -3.43 -12.91 6.07
C LEU A 213 -4.96 -12.84 6.22
N VAL A 214 -5.68 -13.96 6.10
CA VAL A 214 -7.15 -13.99 6.23
C VAL A 214 -7.62 -13.41 7.57
N VAL A 215 -7.03 -13.83 8.68
CA VAL A 215 -7.42 -13.34 10.01
C VAL A 215 -7.18 -11.83 10.16
N PRO A 216 -5.98 -11.29 9.86
CA PRO A 216 -5.78 -9.84 9.84
C PRO A 216 -6.73 -9.09 8.93
N ALA A 217 -6.99 -9.63 7.73
CA ALA A 217 -7.91 -8.99 6.78
C ALA A 217 -9.34 -8.89 7.35
N LEU A 218 -9.86 -9.95 7.94
CA LEU A 218 -11.17 -9.95 8.59
C LEU A 218 -11.23 -8.95 9.75
N ILE A 219 -10.18 -8.85 10.55
CA ILE A 219 -10.10 -7.86 11.64
C ILE A 219 -10.10 -6.44 11.08
N ILE A 220 -9.36 -6.18 10.00
CA ILE A 220 -9.31 -4.87 9.35
C ILE A 220 -10.68 -4.51 8.73
N ILE A 221 -11.35 -5.46 8.08
CA ILE A 221 -12.71 -5.24 7.55
C ILE A 221 -13.68 -4.90 8.67
N ALA A 222 -13.70 -5.69 9.74
CA ALA A 222 -14.58 -5.44 10.90
C ALA A 222 -14.30 -4.06 11.52
N TRP A 223 -13.03 -3.68 11.64
CA TRP A 223 -12.60 -2.39 12.13
C TRP A 223 -13.05 -1.24 11.22
N ALA A 224 -12.88 -1.38 9.92
CA ALA A 224 -13.32 -0.38 8.96
C ALA A 224 -14.85 -0.23 8.96
N LEU A 225 -15.60 -1.33 9.03
CA LEU A 225 -17.06 -1.28 9.17
C LEU A 225 -17.48 -0.60 10.49
N PHE A 226 -16.76 -0.85 11.58
CA PHE A 226 -16.98 -0.13 12.84
C PHE A 226 -16.82 1.37 12.65
N PHE A 227 -15.79 1.84 11.94
CA PHE A 227 -15.61 3.26 11.64
C PHE A 227 -16.74 3.83 10.78
N ILE A 228 -17.27 3.08 9.83
CA ILE A 228 -18.41 3.52 9.01
C ILE A 228 -19.65 3.66 9.90
N LEU A 229 -19.96 2.64 10.71
CA LEU A 229 -21.14 2.62 11.57
C LEU A 229 -21.13 3.76 12.60
N PHE A 230 -19.98 4.03 13.19
CA PHE A 230 -19.79 5.05 14.22
C PHE A 230 -19.17 6.35 13.66
N SER A 231 -19.25 6.58 12.37
CA SER A 231 -18.58 7.70 11.71
C SER A 231 -19.00 9.07 12.27
N LYS A 232 -20.27 9.26 12.58
CA LYS A 232 -20.78 10.51 13.17
C LYS A 232 -20.23 10.77 14.58
N GLN A 233 -20.14 9.72 15.40
CA GLN A 233 -19.59 9.83 16.76
C GLN A 233 -18.09 10.10 16.72
N ILE A 234 -17.40 9.48 15.77
CA ILE A 234 -15.95 9.65 15.60
C ILE A 234 -15.64 11.04 15.05
N SER A 235 -16.43 11.55 14.10
CA SER A 235 -16.24 12.90 13.55
C SER A 235 -16.47 14.00 14.58
N ALA A 236 -17.26 13.75 15.62
CA ALA A 236 -17.44 14.68 16.72
C ALA A 236 -16.20 14.83 17.63
N LEU A 237 -15.17 14.00 17.45
CA LEU A 237 -13.92 14.02 18.23
C LEU A 237 -12.83 14.90 17.60
N TYR A 238 -13.01 15.36 16.37
CA TYR A 238 -12.10 16.25 15.64
C TYR A 238 -12.85 17.32 14.86
#